data_3fc2397e98e611667c9e44bc5cdafe4b
#
_entry.id   3fc2397e98e611667c9e44bc5cdafe4b
#
_cell.length_a   1.000
_cell.length_b   1.000
_cell.length_c   1.000
_cell.angle_alpha   90.00
_cell.angle_beta   90.00
_cell.angle_gamma   90.00
#
_symmetry.space_group_name_H-M   'P 1'
#
loop_
_entity.id
_entity.type
_entity.pdbx_description
1 polymer ?
#
loop_
_entity_poly.entity_id
_entity_poly.type
_entity_poly.pdbx_seq_one_letter_code
_entity_poly.pdbx_strand_id
1 'polypeptide(L)'
;EKPKVPDKQQVALTAITTGPEAGDDRARNRELLSRLRDAEALAEKRLQELKYFEMYDSATGLPTRTIFYDRLAHALNRLTRQQGMVAVLSVANDAVHRIRETLGHEAGDRLFVEIVQRLKNTLRAADTIANLSTPEATPTVTRLGQDEFGILLIDIEDVNSITWIIRRIFTAFGEGFQVEGNEVRVALNVGIAVGPNDGQEPEELEKNAAAARSHARSTLGANTYSFYADNIHAGAIRHLKMESQLYRAVENNEFVLHYQPKIISASGAICGFEALVRWNDPATGLVPPGDFIPVAEHSGLIVTIGEWVLATACRQMRAWLDLGLADCSVAVNFSSQQFRQRDLVANIRTSLEANGLDPRHLLVEITENVFMDKSPYVLKTFNALKELGVRIALDDFGTGYSSLGYLKDFPVHSVKIDRSFVKDIESDARDNALVRSIISMAHNMGLAVTAEGVETAVQRDLLNDL
;
A
#
# COMPACT_ATOMS: atom_id res chain seq x y z
N GLU A 1 2.61 -47.36 -13.31
CA GLU A 1 3.99 -47.90 -13.59
C GLU A 1 4.46 -47.38 -14.93
N LYS A 2 5.43 -46.46 -14.92
CA LYS A 2 6.12 -45.97 -16.12
C LYS A 2 7.39 -46.84 -16.31
N PRO A 3 7.70 -47.29 -17.52
CA PRO A 3 8.90 -48.10 -17.74
C PRO A 3 10.16 -47.28 -17.54
N LYS A 4 11.08 -47.81 -16.77
CA LYS A 4 12.45 -47.27 -16.59
C LYS A 4 13.21 -47.38 -17.91
N VAL A 5 13.64 -46.23 -18.43
CA VAL A 5 14.61 -46.14 -19.54
C VAL A 5 15.98 -46.61 -19.00
N PRO A 6 16.63 -47.57 -19.63
CA PRO A 6 17.97 -48.00 -19.17
C PRO A 6 18.99 -46.95 -19.48
N ASP A 7 19.92 -46.78 -18.51
CA ASP A 7 21.08 -45.87 -18.56
C ASP A 7 21.99 -46.20 -19.75
N LYS A 8 22.01 -45.37 -20.77
CA LYS A 8 22.77 -45.53 -22.00
C LYS A 8 24.29 -45.40 -21.83
N GLN A 9 24.76 -45.12 -20.62
CA GLN A 9 26.21 -44.93 -20.35
C GLN A 9 26.98 -46.23 -20.08
N GLN A 10 26.30 -47.36 -19.88
CA GLN A 10 26.97 -48.62 -19.50
C GLN A 10 27.20 -49.61 -20.66
N VAL A 11 26.70 -49.33 -21.88
CA VAL A 11 26.80 -50.26 -23.01
C VAL A 11 27.95 -49.96 -23.97
N ALA A 12 28.64 -48.81 -23.83
CA ALA A 12 29.68 -48.39 -24.78
C ALA A 12 31.12 -48.70 -24.35
N LEU A 13 31.36 -49.42 -23.24
CA LEU A 13 32.72 -49.58 -22.70
C LEU A 13 33.32 -50.99 -22.85
N THR A 14 32.73 -51.95 -23.56
CA THR A 14 33.23 -53.34 -23.60
C THR A 14 33.40 -53.91 -25.01
N ALA A 15 33.90 -53.13 -25.92
CA ALA A 15 34.46 -53.70 -27.18
C ALA A 15 35.43 -52.70 -27.78
N ILE A 16 36.70 -52.80 -27.51
CA ILE A 16 37.87 -52.57 -28.39
C ILE A 16 39.12 -52.89 -27.59
N THR A 17 39.59 -54.10 -27.77
CA THR A 17 41.00 -54.45 -27.45
C THR A 17 41.62 -55.09 -28.70
N THR A 18 42.83 -54.57 -29.02
CA THR A 18 43.95 -55.12 -29.79
C THR A 18 43.95 -54.94 -31.31
N GLY A 19 44.80 -53.98 -31.73
CA GLY A 19 45.38 -53.85 -33.09
C GLY A 19 46.25 -52.58 -33.16
N PRO A 20 47.34 -52.52 -33.94
CA PRO A 20 48.23 -51.33 -34.00
C PRO A 20 47.60 -50.09 -34.66
N GLU A 21 46.39 -50.16 -35.20
CA GLU A 21 45.58 -49.00 -35.62
C GLU A 21 44.86 -48.26 -34.50
N ALA A 22 44.99 -48.75 -33.24
CA ALA A 22 44.24 -48.27 -32.07
C ALA A 22 44.64 -46.87 -31.55
N GLY A 23 45.73 -46.29 -32.09
CA GLY A 23 46.21 -44.95 -31.68
C GLY A 23 45.42 -43.84 -32.36
N ASP A 24 45.16 -44.03 -33.67
CA ASP A 24 44.46 -43.01 -34.51
C ASP A 24 42.95 -43.01 -34.19
N ASP A 25 42.36 -44.18 -34.00
CA ASP A 25 40.94 -44.28 -33.58
C ASP A 25 40.68 -43.73 -32.17
N ARG A 26 41.63 -43.82 -31.22
CA ARG A 26 41.49 -43.19 -29.90
C ARG A 26 41.62 -41.68 -29.93
N ALA A 27 42.42 -41.13 -30.83
CA ALA A 27 42.51 -39.67 -31.03
C ALA A 27 41.25 -39.15 -31.68
N ARG A 28 40.75 -39.84 -32.72
CA ARG A 28 39.51 -39.52 -33.41
C ARG A 28 38.27 -39.63 -32.52
N ASN A 29 38.20 -40.67 -31.67
CA ASN A 29 37.13 -40.83 -30.70
C ASN A 29 37.18 -39.76 -29.59
N ARG A 30 38.36 -39.33 -29.14
CA ARG A 30 38.51 -38.19 -28.20
C ARG A 30 38.05 -36.88 -28.83
N GLU A 31 38.37 -36.63 -30.06
CA GLU A 31 37.93 -35.46 -30.84
C GLU A 31 36.42 -35.48 -31.03
N LEU A 32 35.82 -36.61 -31.39
CA LEU A 32 34.38 -36.77 -31.51
C LEU A 32 33.67 -36.54 -30.18
N LEU A 33 34.17 -37.08 -29.07
CA LEU A 33 33.63 -36.88 -27.73
C LEU A 33 33.74 -35.42 -27.26
N SER A 34 34.83 -34.72 -27.62
CA SER A 34 34.98 -33.29 -27.39
C SER A 34 33.91 -32.48 -28.17
N ARG A 35 33.80 -32.74 -29.48
CA ARG A 35 32.77 -32.09 -30.32
C ARG A 35 31.33 -32.36 -29.86
N LEU A 36 31.10 -33.57 -29.32
CA LEU A 36 29.77 -33.94 -28.80
C LEU A 36 29.47 -33.17 -27.52
N ARG A 37 30.43 -33.03 -26.59
CA ARG A 37 30.31 -32.20 -25.39
C ARG A 37 30.10 -30.72 -25.71
N ASP A 38 30.86 -30.21 -26.70
CA ASP A 38 30.72 -28.81 -27.13
C ASP A 38 29.34 -28.57 -27.77
N ALA A 39 28.84 -29.54 -28.56
CA ALA A 39 27.49 -29.48 -29.13
C ALA A 39 26.38 -29.58 -28.07
N GLU A 40 26.53 -30.47 -27.08
CA GLU A 40 25.60 -30.58 -25.94
C GLU A 40 25.59 -29.29 -25.10
N ALA A 41 26.74 -28.73 -24.76
CA ALA A 41 26.85 -27.45 -24.05
C ALA A 41 26.20 -26.29 -24.84
N LEU A 42 26.41 -26.25 -26.14
CA LEU A 42 25.77 -25.27 -27.01
C LEU A 42 24.24 -25.47 -27.09
N ALA A 43 23.79 -26.74 -27.16
CA ALA A 43 22.37 -27.06 -27.14
C ALA A 43 21.70 -26.68 -25.83
N GLU A 44 22.35 -26.96 -24.70
CA GLU A 44 21.88 -26.54 -23.37
C GLU A 44 21.79 -25.01 -23.24
N LYS A 45 22.83 -24.30 -23.69
CA LYS A 45 22.83 -22.85 -23.70
C LYS A 45 21.69 -22.27 -24.55
N ARG A 46 21.50 -22.80 -25.76
CA ARG A 46 20.39 -22.41 -26.64
C ARG A 46 19.02 -22.71 -26.04
N LEU A 47 18.89 -23.84 -25.35
CA LEU A 47 17.66 -24.20 -24.64
C LEU A 47 17.36 -23.23 -23.50
N GLN A 48 18.38 -22.83 -22.74
CA GLN A 48 18.24 -21.79 -21.71
C GLN A 48 17.88 -20.44 -22.29
N GLU A 49 18.51 -20.05 -23.41
CA GLU A 49 18.17 -18.81 -24.13
C GLU A 49 16.72 -18.84 -24.65
N LEU A 50 16.28 -19.97 -25.25
CA LEU A 50 14.89 -20.14 -25.70
C LEU A 50 13.90 -20.06 -24.53
N LYS A 51 14.17 -20.73 -23.42
CA LYS A 51 13.33 -20.62 -22.22
C LYS A 51 13.29 -19.20 -21.67
N TYR A 52 14.39 -18.47 -21.71
CA TYR A 52 14.43 -17.08 -21.32
C TYR A 52 13.56 -16.21 -22.21
N PHE A 53 13.60 -16.41 -23.55
CA PHE A 53 12.76 -15.68 -24.50
C PHE A 53 11.27 -16.06 -24.47
N GLU A 54 10.94 -17.28 -24.04
CA GLU A 54 9.55 -17.64 -23.73
C GLU A 54 9.00 -16.90 -22.52
N MET A 55 9.87 -16.56 -21.55
CA MET A 55 9.49 -15.95 -20.28
C MET A 55 9.64 -14.42 -20.28
N TYR A 56 10.57 -13.87 -21.07
CA TYR A 56 10.88 -12.45 -21.09
C TYR A 56 10.98 -11.89 -22.51
N ASP A 57 10.39 -10.72 -22.72
CA ASP A 57 10.50 -9.97 -23.97
C ASP A 57 11.92 -9.48 -24.19
N SER A 58 12.51 -9.81 -25.35
CA SER A 58 13.93 -9.54 -25.64
C SER A 58 14.27 -8.06 -25.76
N ALA A 59 13.31 -7.21 -26.13
CA ALA A 59 13.52 -5.78 -26.35
C ALA A 59 13.44 -4.98 -25.03
N THR A 60 12.57 -5.39 -24.10
CA THR A 60 12.25 -4.64 -22.89
C THR A 60 12.68 -5.34 -21.59
N GLY A 61 13.00 -6.64 -21.66
CA GLY A 61 13.22 -7.48 -20.48
C GLY A 61 11.99 -7.60 -19.57
N LEU A 62 10.79 -7.28 -20.10
CA LEU A 62 9.55 -7.48 -19.38
C LEU A 62 9.15 -8.96 -19.37
N PRO A 63 8.48 -9.44 -18.32
CA PRO A 63 7.78 -10.72 -18.35
C PRO A 63 6.83 -10.81 -19.54
N THR A 64 6.71 -11.99 -20.12
CA THR A 64 5.70 -12.28 -21.15
C THR A 64 4.33 -12.60 -20.54
N ARG A 65 3.30 -12.73 -21.37
CA ARG A 65 1.95 -13.14 -20.98
C ARG A 65 1.95 -14.45 -20.17
N THR A 66 2.86 -15.38 -20.46
CA THR A 66 2.98 -16.65 -19.72
C THR A 66 3.28 -16.44 -18.25
N ILE A 67 4.28 -15.60 -17.92
CA ILE A 67 4.59 -15.26 -16.53
C ILE A 67 3.45 -14.46 -15.89
N PHE A 68 2.81 -13.58 -16.65
CA PHE A 68 1.69 -12.79 -16.14
C PHE A 68 0.55 -13.69 -15.68
N TYR A 69 0.16 -14.67 -16.49
CA TYR A 69 -0.90 -15.62 -16.14
C TYR A 69 -0.53 -16.53 -14.98
N ASP A 70 0.70 -17.01 -14.94
CA ASP A 70 1.19 -17.82 -13.82
C ASP A 70 1.09 -17.05 -12.49
N ARG A 71 1.59 -15.83 -12.45
CA ARG A 71 1.51 -14.96 -11.26
C ARG A 71 0.07 -14.62 -10.88
N LEU A 72 -0.77 -14.31 -11.86
CA LEU A 72 -2.17 -13.99 -11.63
C LEU A 72 -2.95 -15.20 -11.09
N ALA A 73 -2.71 -16.40 -11.65
CA ALA A 73 -3.30 -17.64 -11.15
C ALA A 73 -2.88 -17.94 -9.70
N HIS A 74 -1.60 -17.74 -9.38
CA HIS A 74 -1.12 -17.88 -8.00
C HIS A 74 -1.76 -16.86 -7.06
N ALA A 75 -1.91 -15.60 -7.47
CA ALA A 75 -2.56 -14.57 -6.68
C ALA A 75 -4.04 -14.89 -6.43
N LEU A 76 -4.78 -15.29 -7.47
CA LEU A 76 -6.20 -15.70 -7.35
C LEU A 76 -6.37 -16.90 -6.40
N ASN A 77 -5.48 -17.89 -6.49
CA ASN A 77 -5.51 -19.05 -5.59
C ASN A 77 -5.24 -18.67 -4.12
N ARG A 78 -4.47 -17.61 -3.86
CA ARG A 78 -4.27 -17.10 -2.49
C ARG A 78 -5.54 -16.45 -1.95
N LEU A 79 -6.29 -15.71 -2.77
CA LEU A 79 -7.55 -15.08 -2.37
C LEU A 79 -8.63 -16.06 -1.91
N THR A 80 -8.57 -17.31 -2.34
CA THR A 80 -9.48 -18.35 -1.82
C THR A 80 -9.25 -18.68 -0.34
N ARG A 81 -8.10 -18.27 0.22
CA ARG A 81 -7.69 -18.56 1.60
C ARG A 81 -7.51 -17.32 2.48
N GLN A 82 -7.39 -16.17 1.87
CA GLN A 82 -7.14 -14.88 2.55
C GLN A 82 -8.08 -13.83 1.96
N GLN A 83 -8.55 -12.90 2.80
CA GLN A 83 -9.27 -11.73 2.31
C GLN A 83 -8.31 -10.81 1.57
N GLY A 84 -8.76 -10.22 0.46
CA GLY A 84 -7.97 -9.32 -0.36
C GLY A 84 -8.51 -9.24 -1.79
N MET A 85 -7.86 -8.47 -2.62
CA MET A 85 -8.18 -8.31 -4.03
C MET A 85 -6.92 -8.36 -4.88
N VAL A 86 -7.09 -8.72 -6.13
CA VAL A 86 -6.07 -8.61 -7.17
C VAL A 86 -6.62 -7.73 -8.29
N ALA A 87 -5.81 -6.83 -8.85
CA ALA A 87 -6.23 -6.04 -9.99
C ALA A 87 -5.34 -6.27 -11.20
N VAL A 88 -5.99 -6.43 -12.34
CA VAL A 88 -5.38 -6.44 -13.66
C VAL A 88 -5.66 -5.11 -14.34
N LEU A 89 -4.60 -4.38 -14.69
CA LEU A 89 -4.69 -3.16 -15.47
C LEU A 89 -4.20 -3.45 -16.89
N SER A 90 -5.06 -3.24 -17.88
CA SER A 90 -4.71 -3.24 -19.29
C SER A 90 -4.42 -1.80 -19.72
N VAL A 91 -3.19 -1.52 -20.14
CA VAL A 91 -2.70 -0.18 -20.48
C VAL A 91 -2.29 -0.16 -21.96
N ALA A 92 -2.76 0.82 -22.72
CA ALA A 92 -2.35 1.03 -24.10
C ALA A 92 -2.04 2.50 -24.37
N ASN A 93 -1.18 2.70 -25.39
CA ASN A 93 -0.85 4.01 -25.92
C ASN A 93 -0.79 3.97 -27.45
N ASP A 94 -1.10 5.09 -28.10
CA ASP A 94 -1.02 5.21 -29.56
C ASP A 94 0.27 5.92 -30.00
N ALA A 95 1.08 6.41 -29.06
CA ALA A 95 2.26 7.22 -29.39
C ALA A 95 3.36 6.39 -30.06
N VAL A 96 3.59 5.17 -29.58
CA VAL A 96 4.62 4.28 -30.12
C VAL A 96 4.34 3.95 -31.59
N HIS A 97 3.09 3.60 -31.93
CA HIS A 97 2.70 3.32 -33.30
C HIS A 97 2.90 4.55 -34.20
N ARG A 98 2.42 5.70 -33.77
CA ARG A 98 2.55 6.97 -34.46
C ARG A 98 4.02 7.35 -34.72
N ILE A 99 4.91 7.13 -33.74
CA ILE A 99 6.35 7.40 -33.87
C ILE A 99 7.00 6.40 -34.83
N ARG A 100 6.61 5.12 -34.81
CA ARG A 100 7.10 4.13 -35.79
C ARG A 100 6.75 4.51 -37.22
N GLU A 101 5.56 5.03 -37.45
CA GLU A 101 5.11 5.47 -38.78
C GLU A 101 5.81 6.76 -39.23
N THR A 102 6.13 7.67 -38.31
CA THR A 102 6.65 9.01 -38.68
C THR A 102 8.17 9.12 -38.61
N LEU A 103 8.82 8.49 -37.62
CA LEU A 103 10.26 8.58 -37.37
C LEU A 103 10.99 7.23 -37.54
N GLY A 104 10.25 6.18 -37.91
CA GLY A 104 10.79 4.84 -38.13
C GLY A 104 10.77 3.93 -36.90
N HIS A 105 11.05 2.63 -37.13
CA HIS A 105 10.94 1.58 -36.14
C HIS A 105 11.87 1.79 -34.93
N GLU A 106 13.12 2.21 -35.15
CA GLU A 106 14.10 2.41 -34.09
C GLU A 106 13.68 3.51 -33.09
N ALA A 107 13.08 4.61 -33.58
CA ALA A 107 12.59 5.69 -32.74
C ALA A 107 11.40 5.24 -31.91
N GLY A 108 10.48 4.46 -32.48
CA GLY A 108 9.35 3.87 -31.78
C GLY A 108 9.79 2.88 -30.71
N ASP A 109 10.80 2.05 -30.96
CA ASP A 109 11.33 1.10 -30.02
C ASP A 109 12.04 1.78 -28.83
N ARG A 110 12.77 2.87 -29.08
CA ARG A 110 13.35 3.71 -28.02
C ARG A 110 12.27 4.32 -27.15
N LEU A 111 11.23 4.91 -27.74
CA LEU A 111 10.10 5.46 -26.98
C LEU A 111 9.42 4.38 -26.15
N PHE A 112 9.25 3.18 -26.70
CA PHE A 112 8.63 2.06 -25.98
C PHE A 112 9.47 1.66 -24.75
N VAL A 113 10.79 1.58 -24.85
CA VAL A 113 11.68 1.27 -23.73
C VAL A 113 11.62 2.36 -22.65
N GLU A 114 11.57 3.64 -23.04
CA GLU A 114 11.43 4.75 -22.08
C GLU A 114 10.10 4.73 -21.36
N ILE A 115 9.00 4.42 -22.07
CA ILE A 115 7.67 4.22 -21.47
C ILE A 115 7.72 3.12 -20.41
N VAL A 116 8.32 1.96 -20.73
CA VAL A 116 8.49 0.84 -19.82
C VAL A 116 9.28 1.25 -18.58
N GLN A 117 10.38 1.97 -18.77
CA GLN A 117 11.23 2.39 -17.65
C GLN A 117 10.51 3.38 -16.74
N ARG A 118 9.78 4.33 -17.30
CA ARG A 118 8.97 5.30 -16.54
C ARG A 118 7.86 4.60 -15.75
N LEU A 119 7.16 3.64 -16.38
CA LEU A 119 6.16 2.80 -15.68
C LEU A 119 6.78 2.03 -14.50
N LYS A 120 7.89 1.34 -14.72
CA LYS A 120 8.59 0.59 -13.65
C LYS A 120 9.00 1.49 -12.50
N ASN A 121 9.57 2.66 -12.78
CA ASN A 121 10.01 3.60 -11.75
C ASN A 121 8.82 4.18 -10.96
N THR A 122 7.73 4.50 -11.66
CA THR A 122 6.50 5.02 -11.04
C THR A 122 5.87 3.98 -10.12
N LEU A 123 5.83 2.72 -10.54
CA LEU A 123 5.24 1.62 -9.76
C LEU A 123 6.11 1.28 -8.54
N ARG A 124 7.44 1.16 -8.66
CA ARG A 124 8.33 0.92 -7.52
C ARG A 124 8.24 1.99 -6.44
N ALA A 125 8.09 3.25 -6.84
CA ALA A 125 7.86 4.32 -5.89
C ALA A 125 6.47 4.24 -5.23
N ALA A 126 5.50 3.53 -5.83
CA ALA A 126 4.19 3.26 -5.24
C ALA A 126 4.23 2.18 -4.15
N ASP A 127 5.11 1.19 -4.27
CA ASP A 127 5.26 0.10 -3.28
C ASP A 127 5.56 0.62 -1.87
N THR A 128 6.28 1.75 -1.78
CA THR A 128 6.63 2.37 -0.48
C THR A 128 5.44 3.04 0.21
N ILE A 129 4.38 3.36 -0.52
CA ILE A 129 3.24 4.16 -0.01
C ILE A 129 1.98 3.29 0.13
N ALA A 130 1.85 2.23 -0.66
CA ALA A 130 0.65 1.39 -0.70
C ALA A 130 0.65 0.24 0.32
N ASN A 131 1.53 0.23 1.33
CA ASN A 131 1.66 -0.85 2.34
C ASN A 131 1.72 -2.28 1.74
N LEU A 132 2.33 -2.43 0.56
CA LEU A 132 2.56 -3.74 -0.03
C LEU A 132 3.61 -4.47 0.81
N SER A 133 3.12 -5.26 1.77
CA SER A 133 3.87 -5.74 2.94
C SER A 133 4.84 -6.90 2.64
N THR A 134 4.90 -7.40 1.41
CA THR A 134 5.75 -8.54 1.05
C THR A 134 6.53 -8.28 -0.25
N PRO A 135 7.75 -8.84 -0.40
CA PRO A 135 8.52 -8.76 -1.65
C PRO A 135 7.77 -9.34 -2.87
N GLU A 136 6.77 -10.19 -2.63
CA GLU A 136 5.94 -10.83 -3.64
C GLU A 136 4.81 -9.91 -4.16
N ALA A 137 4.47 -8.85 -3.42
CA ALA A 137 3.43 -7.89 -3.77
C ALA A 137 3.88 -6.81 -4.76
N THR A 138 5.13 -6.83 -5.22
CA THR A 138 5.66 -5.85 -6.18
C THR A 138 4.85 -5.87 -7.49
N PRO A 139 4.31 -4.72 -7.97
CA PRO A 139 3.58 -4.65 -9.21
C PRO A 139 4.36 -5.25 -10.38
N THR A 140 3.70 -6.14 -11.13
CA THR A 140 4.33 -6.79 -12.28
C THR A 140 3.88 -6.09 -13.55
N VAL A 141 4.82 -5.44 -14.24
CA VAL A 141 4.60 -4.90 -15.59
C VAL A 141 4.95 -5.96 -16.61
N THR A 142 4.05 -6.23 -17.53
CA THR A 142 4.15 -7.29 -18.54
C THR A 142 3.86 -6.70 -19.91
N ARG A 143 4.50 -7.20 -20.95
CA ARG A 143 4.15 -6.88 -22.33
C ARG A 143 3.05 -7.82 -22.80
N LEU A 144 1.86 -7.29 -23.10
CA LEU A 144 0.72 -8.07 -23.63
C LEU A 144 0.60 -7.99 -25.15
N GLY A 145 1.08 -6.91 -25.75
CA GLY A 145 1.01 -6.66 -27.18
C GLY A 145 2.12 -5.73 -27.67
N GLN A 146 2.02 -5.24 -28.90
CA GLN A 146 3.03 -4.33 -29.49
C GLN A 146 3.08 -2.99 -28.74
N ASP A 147 1.91 -2.45 -28.37
CA ASP A 147 1.76 -1.15 -27.71
C ASP A 147 0.88 -1.29 -26.44
N GLU A 148 0.79 -2.52 -25.92
CA GLU A 148 -0.04 -2.88 -24.79
C GLU A 148 0.77 -3.46 -23.64
N PHE A 149 0.46 -3.00 -22.41
CA PHE A 149 1.04 -3.49 -21.17
C PHE A 149 -0.04 -4.05 -20.26
N GLY A 150 0.30 -5.11 -19.55
CA GLY A 150 -0.45 -5.57 -18.38
C GLY A 150 0.27 -5.14 -17.10
N ILE A 151 -0.47 -4.63 -16.15
CA ILE A 151 0.04 -4.40 -14.81
C ILE A 151 -0.78 -5.26 -13.86
N LEU A 152 -0.09 -6.08 -13.07
CA LEU A 152 -0.68 -6.91 -12.06
C LEU A 152 -0.40 -6.30 -10.68
N LEU A 153 -1.45 -5.99 -9.95
CA LEU A 153 -1.41 -5.54 -8.55
C LEU A 153 -1.98 -6.64 -7.68
N ILE A 154 -1.22 -7.05 -6.66
CA ILE A 154 -1.56 -8.15 -5.75
C ILE A 154 -1.71 -7.60 -4.33
N ASP A 155 -2.46 -8.30 -3.48
CA ASP A 155 -2.67 -7.96 -2.07
C ASP A 155 -3.21 -6.53 -1.88
N ILE A 156 -4.25 -6.19 -2.68
CA ILE A 156 -4.93 -4.91 -2.60
C ILE A 156 -6.00 -5.01 -1.52
N GLU A 157 -5.95 -4.11 -0.54
CA GLU A 157 -6.93 -4.04 0.54
C GLU A 157 -8.13 -3.17 0.15
N ASP A 158 -7.90 -2.12 -0.66
CA ASP A 158 -8.91 -1.16 -1.08
C ASP A 158 -8.78 -0.80 -2.56
N VAL A 159 -9.91 -0.76 -3.25
CA VAL A 159 -10.02 -0.35 -4.67
C VAL A 159 -9.46 1.06 -4.92
N ASN A 160 -9.52 1.93 -3.94
CA ASN A 160 -8.99 3.28 -4.03
C ASN A 160 -7.46 3.31 -4.25
N SER A 161 -6.73 2.33 -3.73
CA SER A 161 -5.30 2.17 -3.97
C SER A 161 -4.98 2.02 -5.47
N ILE A 162 -5.86 1.34 -6.23
CA ILE A 162 -5.73 1.19 -7.68
C ILE A 162 -5.84 2.57 -8.36
N THR A 163 -6.85 3.34 -8.00
CA THR A 163 -7.08 4.69 -8.56
C THR A 163 -5.89 5.62 -8.31
N TRP A 164 -5.31 5.53 -7.12
CA TRP A 164 -4.12 6.31 -6.76
C TRP A 164 -2.88 5.92 -7.60
N ILE A 165 -2.64 4.62 -7.80
CA ILE A 165 -1.57 4.13 -8.68
C ILE A 165 -1.75 4.67 -10.10
N ILE A 166 -2.98 4.63 -10.62
CA ILE A 166 -3.29 5.13 -11.96
C ILE A 166 -3.02 6.63 -12.08
N ARG A 167 -3.42 7.43 -11.08
CA ARG A 167 -3.11 8.86 -11.06
C ARG A 167 -1.61 9.15 -11.09
N ARG A 168 -0.84 8.41 -10.32
CA ARG A 168 0.63 8.55 -10.36
C ARG A 168 1.19 8.23 -11.73
N ILE A 169 0.67 7.18 -12.37
CA ILE A 169 1.04 6.85 -13.74
C ILE A 169 0.71 8.04 -14.65
N PHE A 170 -0.50 8.57 -14.62
CA PHE A 170 -0.89 9.71 -15.45
C PHE A 170 -0.06 10.96 -15.18
N THR A 171 0.22 11.27 -13.90
CA THR A 171 1.09 12.40 -13.52
C THR A 171 2.50 12.22 -14.07
N ALA A 172 3.09 11.04 -13.94
CA ALA A 172 4.42 10.74 -14.46
C ALA A 172 4.47 10.82 -16.00
N PHE A 173 3.36 10.56 -16.70
CA PHE A 173 3.23 10.64 -18.15
C PHE A 173 2.80 12.03 -18.64
N GLY A 174 2.45 12.93 -17.75
CA GLY A 174 2.21 14.34 -18.05
C GLY A 174 3.47 15.07 -18.56
N GLU A 175 4.64 14.61 -18.13
CA GLU A 175 5.93 15.03 -18.69
C GLU A 175 6.17 14.35 -20.05
N GLY A 176 6.56 15.13 -21.05
CA GLY A 176 6.88 14.64 -22.39
C GLY A 176 8.07 13.66 -22.40
N PHE A 177 8.21 12.94 -23.50
CA PHE A 177 9.33 12.06 -23.80
C PHE A 177 10.21 12.70 -24.88
N GLN A 178 11.52 12.58 -24.76
CA GLN A 178 12.45 13.12 -25.76
C GLN A 178 12.82 12.02 -26.76
N VAL A 179 12.36 12.13 -28.01
CA VAL A 179 12.65 11.18 -29.08
C VAL A 179 13.27 11.93 -30.26
N GLU A 180 14.55 11.67 -30.51
CA GLU A 180 15.30 12.31 -31.62
C GLU A 180 15.21 13.84 -31.61
N GLY A 181 15.26 14.46 -30.46
CA GLY A 181 15.18 15.92 -30.31
C GLY A 181 13.76 16.49 -30.36
N ASN A 182 12.73 15.67 -30.48
CA ASN A 182 11.34 16.07 -30.46
C ASN A 182 10.69 15.69 -29.10
N GLU A 183 9.89 16.60 -28.54
CA GLU A 183 9.07 16.29 -27.38
C GLU A 183 7.80 15.54 -27.82
N VAL A 184 7.62 14.31 -27.33
CA VAL A 184 6.49 13.45 -27.63
C VAL A 184 5.62 13.29 -26.39
N ARG A 185 4.35 13.66 -26.49
CA ARG A 185 3.36 13.41 -25.44
C ARG A 185 2.72 12.04 -25.64
N VAL A 186 2.77 11.24 -24.58
CA VAL A 186 2.21 9.89 -24.53
C VAL A 186 0.93 9.92 -23.70
N ALA A 187 -0.21 9.69 -24.35
CA ALA A 187 -1.48 9.49 -23.69
C ALA A 187 -1.71 8.01 -23.43
N LEU A 188 -2.20 7.68 -22.24
CA LEU A 188 -2.51 6.31 -21.82
C LEU A 188 -4.03 6.13 -21.68
N ASN A 189 -4.52 4.94 -22.09
CA ASN A 189 -5.84 4.48 -21.72
C ASN A 189 -5.69 3.23 -20.86
N VAL A 190 -6.39 3.19 -19.74
CA VAL A 190 -6.28 2.12 -18.74
C VAL A 190 -7.64 1.49 -18.51
N GLY A 191 -7.71 0.17 -18.65
CA GLY A 191 -8.87 -0.60 -18.21
C GLY A 191 -8.50 -1.48 -17.02
N ILE A 192 -9.42 -1.65 -16.10
CA ILE A 192 -9.19 -2.28 -14.81
C ILE A 192 -10.23 -3.37 -14.59
N ALA A 193 -9.76 -4.56 -14.23
CA ALA A 193 -10.60 -5.65 -13.72
C ALA A 193 -10.06 -6.11 -12.36
N VAL A 194 -10.97 -6.34 -11.41
CA VAL A 194 -10.64 -6.66 -10.02
C VAL A 194 -11.15 -8.06 -9.68
N GLY A 195 -10.21 -8.99 -9.46
CA GLY A 195 -10.56 -10.32 -8.99
C GLY A 195 -10.78 -10.39 -7.48
N PRO A 196 -11.69 -11.25 -7.02
CA PRO A 196 -12.43 -12.25 -7.79
C PRO A 196 -13.75 -11.75 -8.44
N ASN A 197 -14.15 -10.48 -8.23
CA ASN A 197 -15.46 -9.97 -8.64
C ASN A 197 -15.64 -9.85 -10.16
N ASP A 198 -14.61 -9.41 -10.87
CA ASP A 198 -14.63 -9.21 -12.33
C ASP A 198 -14.09 -10.41 -13.10
N GLY A 199 -13.78 -11.52 -12.41
CA GLY A 199 -13.31 -12.78 -12.98
C GLY A 199 -12.53 -13.61 -11.97
N GLN A 200 -12.58 -14.93 -12.14
CA GLN A 200 -11.90 -15.90 -11.28
C GLN A 200 -10.72 -16.60 -11.98
N GLU A 201 -10.64 -16.45 -13.30
CA GLU A 201 -9.58 -17.01 -14.12
C GLU A 201 -8.72 -15.90 -14.73
N PRO A 202 -7.40 -16.12 -14.95
CA PRO A 202 -6.48 -15.10 -15.47
C PRO A 202 -6.92 -14.51 -16.81
N GLU A 203 -7.37 -15.35 -17.74
CA GLU A 203 -7.81 -14.95 -19.07
C GLU A 203 -9.06 -14.08 -19.03
N GLU A 204 -9.98 -14.38 -18.10
CA GLU A 204 -11.20 -13.62 -17.91
C GLU A 204 -10.88 -12.21 -17.41
N LEU A 205 -10.04 -12.08 -16.40
CA LEU A 205 -9.63 -10.78 -15.85
C LEU A 205 -8.88 -9.93 -16.88
N GLU A 206 -7.97 -10.52 -17.65
CA GLU A 206 -7.28 -9.78 -18.73
C GLU A 206 -8.28 -9.29 -19.80
N LYS A 207 -9.19 -10.16 -20.24
CA LYS A 207 -10.23 -9.82 -21.22
C LYS A 207 -11.12 -8.69 -20.70
N ASN A 208 -11.54 -8.76 -19.44
CA ASN A 208 -12.42 -7.77 -18.83
C ASN A 208 -11.70 -6.43 -18.64
N ALA A 209 -10.42 -6.43 -18.26
CA ALA A 209 -9.58 -5.24 -18.23
C ALA A 209 -9.41 -4.62 -19.62
N ALA A 210 -9.19 -5.43 -20.66
CA ALA A 210 -9.09 -4.94 -22.03
C ALA A 210 -10.42 -4.33 -22.55
N ALA A 211 -11.57 -4.92 -22.18
CA ALA A 211 -12.89 -4.37 -22.49
C ALA A 211 -13.12 -3.01 -21.82
N ALA A 212 -12.77 -2.90 -20.53
CA ALA A 212 -12.82 -1.64 -19.77
C ALA A 212 -11.92 -0.56 -20.42
N ARG A 213 -10.72 -0.92 -20.85
CA ARG A 213 -9.82 0.00 -21.56
C ARG A 213 -10.42 0.50 -22.89
N SER A 214 -11.03 -0.39 -23.66
CA SER A 214 -11.70 -0.02 -24.90
C SER A 214 -12.87 0.95 -24.63
N HIS A 215 -13.62 0.74 -23.56
CA HIS A 215 -14.67 1.66 -23.11
C HIS A 215 -14.08 3.02 -22.72
N ALA A 216 -13.01 3.04 -21.91
CA ALA A 216 -12.34 4.29 -21.52
C ALA A 216 -11.91 5.10 -22.76
N ARG A 217 -11.28 4.45 -23.73
CA ARG A 217 -10.83 5.08 -24.98
C ARG A 217 -11.99 5.66 -25.81
N SER A 218 -13.05 4.87 -26.02
CA SER A 218 -14.15 5.25 -26.92
C SER A 218 -15.08 6.28 -26.33
N THR A 219 -15.30 6.25 -25.01
CA THR A 219 -16.31 7.06 -24.32
C THR A 219 -15.72 8.26 -23.59
N LEU A 220 -14.53 8.08 -22.98
CA LEU A 220 -13.92 9.11 -22.11
C LEU A 220 -12.74 9.82 -22.78
N GLY A 221 -12.18 9.28 -23.87
CA GLY A 221 -11.08 9.88 -24.61
C GLY A 221 -9.70 9.46 -24.16
N ALA A 222 -8.70 10.32 -24.40
CA ALA A 222 -7.30 10.04 -24.07
C ALA A 222 -6.99 10.40 -22.62
N ASN A 223 -5.99 9.73 -22.03
CA ASN A 223 -5.60 9.86 -20.60
C ASN A 223 -6.74 9.57 -19.64
N THR A 224 -7.44 8.48 -19.89
CA THR A 224 -8.59 8.07 -19.08
C THR A 224 -8.48 6.62 -18.65
N TYR A 225 -9.25 6.27 -17.64
CA TYR A 225 -9.37 4.88 -17.19
C TYR A 225 -10.85 4.51 -16.96
N SER A 226 -11.13 3.20 -16.98
CA SER A 226 -12.43 2.65 -16.62
C SER A 226 -12.24 1.32 -15.88
N PHE A 227 -13.10 1.07 -14.90
CA PHE A 227 -13.26 -0.25 -14.30
C PHE A 227 -14.23 -1.06 -15.15
N TYR A 228 -14.09 -2.39 -15.10
CA TYR A 228 -14.98 -3.31 -15.81
C TYR A 228 -16.39 -3.32 -15.19
N ALA A 229 -16.48 -3.38 -13.86
CA ALA A 229 -17.76 -3.34 -13.16
C ALA A 229 -18.18 -1.89 -12.83
N ASP A 230 -19.42 -1.52 -13.18
CA ASP A 230 -19.96 -0.17 -12.99
C ASP A 230 -20.03 0.27 -11.52
N ASN A 231 -20.27 -0.67 -10.58
CA ASN A 231 -20.28 -0.39 -9.14
C ASN A 231 -18.90 0.01 -8.61
N ILE A 232 -17.83 -0.59 -9.13
CA ILE A 232 -16.45 -0.25 -8.79
C ILE A 232 -16.07 1.09 -9.41
N HIS A 233 -16.49 1.33 -10.66
CA HIS A 233 -16.32 2.62 -11.33
C HIS A 233 -17.02 3.76 -10.57
N ALA A 234 -18.26 3.54 -10.10
CA ALA A 234 -18.98 4.51 -9.28
C ALA A 234 -18.27 4.83 -7.95
N GLY A 235 -17.62 3.84 -7.32
CA GLY A 235 -16.77 4.04 -6.14
C GLY A 235 -15.56 4.93 -6.43
N ALA A 236 -14.84 4.62 -7.50
CA ALA A 236 -13.66 5.39 -7.93
C ALA A 236 -14.02 6.85 -8.31
N ILE A 237 -15.13 7.07 -9.02
CA ILE A 237 -15.64 8.43 -9.33
C ILE A 237 -16.02 9.17 -8.04
N ARG A 238 -16.67 8.49 -7.09
CA ARG A 238 -17.04 9.10 -5.80
C ARG A 238 -15.79 9.58 -5.06
N HIS A 239 -14.73 8.79 -5.06
CA HIS A 239 -13.47 9.13 -4.43
C HIS A 239 -12.79 10.35 -5.08
N LEU A 240 -12.77 10.41 -6.42
CA LEU A 240 -12.30 11.57 -7.20
C LEU A 240 -13.06 12.83 -6.88
N LYS A 241 -14.40 12.71 -6.81
CA LYS A 241 -15.28 13.82 -6.48
C LYS A 241 -15.02 14.30 -5.05
N MET A 242 -14.90 13.38 -4.12
CA MET A 242 -14.63 13.67 -2.71
C MET A 242 -13.28 14.38 -2.51
N GLU A 243 -12.22 13.98 -3.20
CA GLU A 243 -10.94 14.69 -3.14
C GLU A 243 -11.06 16.14 -3.61
N SER A 244 -11.70 16.38 -4.77
CA SER A 244 -11.96 17.73 -5.26
C SER A 244 -12.82 18.56 -4.30
N GLN A 245 -13.77 17.92 -3.60
CA GLN A 245 -14.58 18.55 -2.58
C GLN A 245 -13.75 18.85 -1.33
N LEU A 246 -12.86 17.96 -0.91
CA LEU A 246 -11.97 18.16 0.25
C LEU A 246 -11.01 19.35 0.06
N TYR A 247 -10.44 19.55 -1.14
CA TYR A 247 -9.65 20.75 -1.43
C TYR A 247 -10.45 22.02 -1.15
N ARG A 248 -11.69 22.07 -1.63
CA ARG A 248 -12.57 23.22 -1.39
C ARG A 248 -12.97 23.33 0.08
N ALA A 249 -13.21 22.20 0.76
CA ALA A 249 -13.57 22.18 2.17
C ALA A 249 -12.48 22.79 3.07
N VAL A 250 -11.19 22.55 2.73
CA VAL A 250 -10.04 23.18 3.42
C VAL A 250 -10.08 24.71 3.19
N GLU A 251 -10.28 25.16 1.96
CA GLU A 251 -10.31 26.60 1.62
C GLU A 251 -11.52 27.32 2.26
N ASN A 252 -12.66 26.65 2.34
CA ASN A 252 -13.93 27.23 2.85
C ASN A 252 -14.13 27.04 4.35
N ASN A 253 -13.20 26.40 5.08
CA ASN A 253 -13.31 26.12 6.51
C ASN A 253 -14.58 25.28 6.85
N GLU A 254 -14.83 24.22 6.10
CA GLU A 254 -16.02 23.37 6.26
C GLU A 254 -15.82 22.28 7.35
N PHE A 255 -14.68 22.25 8.02
CA PHE A 255 -14.41 21.30 9.11
C PHE A 255 -14.90 21.83 10.46
N VAL A 256 -15.36 20.90 11.30
CA VAL A 256 -15.72 21.17 12.70
C VAL A 256 -15.14 20.08 13.60
N LEU A 257 -14.87 20.39 14.87
CA LEU A 257 -14.48 19.41 15.86
C LEU A 257 -15.66 19.03 16.74
N HIS A 258 -15.90 17.74 16.85
CA HIS A 258 -16.71 17.17 17.93
C HIS A 258 -15.75 16.68 19.02
N TYR A 259 -16.19 16.76 20.28
CA TYR A 259 -15.36 16.39 21.39
C TYR A 259 -16.02 15.28 22.20
N GLN A 260 -15.34 14.14 22.31
CA GLN A 260 -15.81 13.01 23.09
C GLN A 260 -15.12 13.03 24.46
N PRO A 261 -15.89 13.08 25.58
CA PRO A 261 -15.30 13.09 26.90
C PRO A 261 -14.65 11.75 27.25
N LYS A 262 -13.48 11.83 27.87
CA LYS A 262 -12.78 10.70 28.52
C LYS A 262 -13.08 10.73 30.00
N ILE A 263 -13.54 9.59 30.53
CA ILE A 263 -14.04 9.47 31.91
C ILE A 263 -13.11 8.58 32.71
N ILE A 264 -12.77 8.98 33.91
CA ILE A 264 -12.13 8.11 34.88
C ILE A 264 -13.17 7.10 35.37
N SER A 265 -13.00 5.82 35.07
CA SER A 265 -14.01 4.81 35.27
C SER A 265 -14.40 4.66 36.75
N ALA A 266 -13.46 4.80 37.70
CA ALA A 266 -13.69 4.68 39.13
C ALA A 266 -14.52 5.84 39.74
N SER A 267 -14.35 7.09 39.24
CA SER A 267 -14.96 8.28 39.81
C SER A 267 -16.08 8.89 38.98
N GLY A 268 -16.16 8.55 37.70
CA GLY A 268 -17.04 9.20 36.74
C GLY A 268 -16.62 10.62 36.34
N ALA A 269 -15.47 11.09 36.82
CA ALA A 269 -14.96 12.43 36.50
C ALA A 269 -14.39 12.51 35.08
N ILE A 270 -14.61 13.64 34.41
CA ILE A 270 -13.99 13.91 33.10
C ILE A 270 -12.51 14.21 33.31
N CYS A 271 -11.63 13.48 32.63
CA CYS A 271 -10.18 13.70 32.62
C CYS A 271 -9.63 14.27 31.32
N GLY A 272 -10.46 14.36 30.29
CA GLY A 272 -10.06 14.89 29.00
C GLY A 272 -11.13 14.75 27.95
N PHE A 273 -10.76 15.12 26.74
CA PHE A 273 -11.63 15.04 25.55
C PHE A 273 -10.82 14.55 24.35
N GLU A 274 -11.44 13.77 23.49
CA GLU A 274 -10.89 13.45 22.18
C GLU A 274 -11.49 14.37 21.14
N ALA A 275 -10.63 15.05 20.36
CA ALA A 275 -11.03 15.94 19.29
C ALA A 275 -11.22 15.12 18.00
N LEU A 276 -12.45 14.98 17.59
CA LEU A 276 -12.87 14.18 16.44
C LEU A 276 -13.29 15.10 15.31
N VAL A 277 -12.51 15.15 14.25
CA VAL A 277 -12.85 15.97 13.07
C VAL A 277 -14.10 15.46 12.40
N ARG A 278 -14.93 16.41 11.91
CA ARG A 278 -16.12 16.18 11.09
C ARG A 278 -16.09 17.16 9.93
N TRP A 279 -16.52 16.73 8.78
CA TRP A 279 -16.67 17.61 7.64
C TRP A 279 -18.14 17.97 7.44
N ASN A 280 -18.43 19.24 7.51
CA ASN A 280 -19.78 19.77 7.31
C ASN A 280 -19.91 20.27 5.86
N ASP A 281 -20.12 19.33 4.93
CA ASP A 281 -20.28 19.62 3.50
C ASP A 281 -21.63 20.37 3.28
N PRO A 282 -21.62 21.55 2.67
CA PRO A 282 -22.85 22.33 2.40
C PRO A 282 -23.88 21.58 1.55
N ALA A 283 -23.46 20.62 0.73
CA ALA A 283 -24.33 19.88 -0.18
C ALA A 283 -24.91 18.59 0.43
N THR A 284 -24.11 17.88 1.23
CA THR A 284 -24.47 16.55 1.75
C THR A 284 -24.66 16.51 3.27
N GLY A 285 -24.33 17.61 3.97
CA GLY A 285 -24.36 17.68 5.43
C GLY A 285 -23.11 17.08 6.08
N LEU A 286 -23.27 16.50 7.27
CA LEU A 286 -22.16 15.98 8.06
C LEU A 286 -21.61 14.68 7.47
N VAL A 287 -20.37 14.74 6.94
CA VAL A 287 -19.62 13.59 6.40
C VAL A 287 -18.78 12.95 7.51
N PRO A 288 -18.90 11.63 7.74
CA PRO A 288 -18.14 10.94 8.77
C PRO A 288 -16.65 10.80 8.41
N PRO A 289 -15.74 10.76 9.40
CA PRO A 289 -14.29 10.63 9.18
C PRO A 289 -13.89 9.43 8.33
N GLY A 290 -14.55 8.29 8.52
CA GLY A 290 -14.28 7.05 7.77
C GLY A 290 -14.42 7.23 6.26
N ASP A 291 -15.23 8.18 5.79
CA ASP A 291 -15.42 8.41 4.36
C ASP A 291 -14.35 9.33 3.77
N PHE A 292 -13.88 10.36 4.51
CA PHE A 292 -12.99 11.37 3.95
C PHE A 292 -11.52 11.29 4.43
N ILE A 293 -11.23 10.74 5.62
CA ILE A 293 -9.84 10.63 6.13
C ILE A 293 -8.95 9.81 5.18
N PRO A 294 -9.39 8.62 4.67
CA PRO A 294 -8.58 7.89 3.69
C PRO A 294 -8.27 8.72 2.44
N VAL A 295 -9.23 9.52 1.96
CA VAL A 295 -9.04 10.42 0.82
C VAL A 295 -8.04 11.52 1.15
N ALA A 296 -8.16 12.13 2.34
CA ALA A 296 -7.25 13.16 2.81
C ALA A 296 -5.81 12.65 2.96
N GLU A 297 -5.64 11.42 3.45
CA GLU A 297 -4.34 10.78 3.54
C GLU A 297 -3.73 10.53 2.15
N HIS A 298 -4.49 9.96 1.22
CA HIS A 298 -4.01 9.70 -0.15
C HIS A 298 -3.66 10.98 -0.92
N SER A 299 -4.43 12.05 -0.73
CA SER A 299 -4.19 13.35 -1.40
C SER A 299 -3.12 14.21 -0.70
N GLY A 300 -2.69 13.83 0.51
CA GLY A 300 -1.80 14.63 1.35
C GLY A 300 -2.50 15.79 2.09
N LEU A 301 -3.79 16.00 1.89
CA LEU A 301 -4.58 17.02 2.57
C LEU A 301 -4.69 16.77 4.08
N ILE A 302 -4.44 15.55 4.54
CA ILE A 302 -4.44 15.18 5.95
C ILE A 302 -3.48 16.03 6.78
N VAL A 303 -2.38 16.51 6.18
CA VAL A 303 -1.42 17.40 6.85
C VAL A 303 -2.07 18.74 7.15
N THR A 304 -2.68 19.38 6.16
CA THR A 304 -3.35 20.69 6.31
C THR A 304 -4.56 20.59 7.24
N ILE A 305 -5.38 19.54 7.08
CA ILE A 305 -6.52 19.29 7.97
C ILE A 305 -6.03 19.09 9.40
N GLY A 306 -4.96 18.31 9.62
CA GLY A 306 -4.42 18.05 10.93
C GLY A 306 -3.81 19.27 11.61
N GLU A 307 -3.20 20.18 10.87
CA GLU A 307 -2.74 21.47 11.40
C GLU A 307 -3.92 22.32 11.88
N TRP A 308 -5.00 22.35 11.13
CA TRP A 308 -6.24 23.04 11.51
C TRP A 308 -6.87 22.39 12.74
N VAL A 309 -6.94 21.04 12.79
CA VAL A 309 -7.45 20.27 13.95
C VAL A 309 -6.65 20.61 15.20
N LEU A 310 -5.32 20.54 15.12
CA LEU A 310 -4.42 20.84 16.25
C LEU A 310 -4.64 22.25 16.79
N ALA A 311 -4.60 23.26 15.91
CA ALA A 311 -4.79 24.65 16.32
C ALA A 311 -6.17 24.89 16.95
N THR A 312 -7.22 24.24 16.40
CA THR A 312 -8.59 24.38 16.92
C THR A 312 -8.75 23.64 18.24
N ALA A 313 -8.19 22.45 18.42
CA ALA A 313 -8.21 21.68 19.65
C ALA A 313 -7.45 22.42 20.78
N CYS A 314 -6.27 22.97 20.51
CA CYS A 314 -5.52 23.76 21.47
C CYS A 314 -6.30 25.01 21.95
N ARG A 315 -6.92 25.72 21.03
CA ARG A 315 -7.76 26.88 21.35
C ARG A 315 -8.96 26.50 22.22
N GLN A 316 -9.64 25.42 21.88
CA GLN A 316 -10.78 24.93 22.68
C GLN A 316 -10.35 24.46 24.06
N MET A 317 -9.21 23.77 24.17
CA MET A 317 -8.69 23.35 25.47
C MET A 317 -8.36 24.54 26.37
N ARG A 318 -7.74 25.59 25.79
CA ARG A 318 -7.48 26.84 26.55
C ARG A 318 -8.78 27.44 27.09
N ALA A 319 -9.82 27.51 26.25
CA ALA A 319 -11.12 28.01 26.70
C ALA A 319 -11.74 27.17 27.85
N TRP A 320 -11.58 25.86 27.82
CA TRP A 320 -12.04 25.00 28.90
C TRP A 320 -11.24 25.16 30.19
N LEU A 321 -9.92 25.37 30.10
CA LEU A 321 -9.09 25.69 31.28
C LEU A 321 -9.53 27.01 31.93
N ASP A 322 -9.88 28.02 31.13
CA ASP A 322 -10.41 29.30 31.62
C ASP A 322 -11.78 29.16 32.30
N LEU A 323 -12.54 28.12 31.96
CA LEU A 323 -13.80 27.74 32.61
C LEU A 323 -13.62 26.85 33.87
N GLY A 324 -12.38 26.51 34.20
CA GLY A 324 -12.04 25.75 35.41
C GLY A 324 -11.83 24.25 35.24
N LEU A 325 -11.76 23.73 34.00
CA LEU A 325 -11.41 22.33 33.74
C LEU A 325 -9.90 22.07 33.80
N ALA A 326 -9.28 22.38 34.96
CA ALA A 326 -7.83 22.46 35.14
C ALA A 326 -7.07 21.13 34.91
N ASP A 327 -7.69 20.00 35.23
CA ASP A 327 -7.08 18.67 35.17
C ASP A 327 -7.37 17.91 33.86
N CYS A 328 -7.97 18.58 32.89
CA CYS A 328 -8.32 17.97 31.62
C CYS A 328 -7.21 18.12 30.55
N SER A 329 -7.27 17.24 29.54
CA SER A 329 -6.45 17.34 28.34
C SER A 329 -7.28 17.11 27.08
N VAL A 330 -6.82 17.62 25.96
CA VAL A 330 -7.38 17.31 24.64
C VAL A 330 -6.48 16.33 23.89
N ALA A 331 -7.09 15.27 23.39
CA ALA A 331 -6.42 14.29 22.54
C ALA A 331 -6.68 14.63 21.06
N VAL A 332 -5.64 14.50 20.25
CA VAL A 332 -5.68 14.74 18.80
C VAL A 332 -5.03 13.56 18.08
N ASN A 333 -5.75 13.00 17.13
CA ASN A 333 -5.28 11.90 16.27
C ASN A 333 -4.30 12.41 15.21
N PHE A 334 -3.18 11.71 15.03
CA PHE A 334 -2.17 11.99 14.01
C PHE A 334 -1.97 10.79 13.11
N SER A 335 -2.10 11.01 11.81
CA SER A 335 -1.79 9.99 10.80
C SER A 335 -0.29 9.73 10.70
N SER A 336 0.08 8.57 10.14
CA SER A 336 1.47 8.23 9.87
C SER A 336 2.15 9.25 8.94
N GLN A 337 1.42 9.87 8.02
CA GLN A 337 1.96 10.88 7.13
C GLN A 337 2.32 12.18 7.86
N GLN A 338 1.45 12.62 8.78
CA GLN A 338 1.73 13.79 9.62
C GLN A 338 2.92 13.56 10.52
N PHE A 339 3.02 12.35 11.11
CA PHE A 339 4.12 12.00 12.00
C PHE A 339 5.50 12.00 11.30
N ARG A 340 5.53 11.82 9.98
CA ARG A 340 6.73 11.89 9.14
C ARG A 340 7.08 13.31 8.66
N GLN A 341 6.28 14.33 8.97
CA GLN A 341 6.57 15.71 8.57
C GLN A 341 7.72 16.30 9.40
N ARG A 342 8.69 16.92 8.70
CA ARG A 342 9.88 17.49 9.36
C ARG A 342 9.55 18.57 10.38
N ASP A 343 8.47 19.29 10.15
CA ASP A 343 8.07 20.45 10.93
C ASP A 343 7.01 20.12 11.99
N LEU A 344 6.63 18.84 12.17
CA LEU A 344 5.57 18.42 13.10
C LEU A 344 5.77 18.99 14.50
N VAL A 345 6.95 18.81 15.09
CA VAL A 345 7.24 19.27 16.47
C VAL A 345 7.21 20.80 16.55
N ALA A 346 7.67 21.48 15.50
CA ALA A 346 7.62 22.93 15.42
C ALA A 346 6.18 23.46 15.34
N ASN A 347 5.33 22.80 14.53
CA ASN A 347 3.92 23.15 14.38
C ASN A 347 3.14 22.92 15.68
N ILE A 348 3.41 21.81 16.40
CA ILE A 348 2.81 21.57 17.71
C ILE A 348 3.23 22.65 18.70
N ARG A 349 4.52 22.98 18.78
CA ARG A 349 5.04 24.05 19.65
C ARG A 349 4.36 25.38 19.35
N THR A 350 4.31 25.76 18.08
CA THR A 350 3.66 27.01 17.65
C THR A 350 2.19 27.05 18.03
N SER A 351 1.47 25.96 17.89
CA SER A 351 0.05 25.87 18.26
C SER A 351 -0.16 25.98 19.77
N LEU A 352 0.72 25.39 20.58
CA LEU A 352 0.68 25.49 22.03
C LEU A 352 0.98 26.92 22.50
N GLU A 353 2.05 27.52 21.99
CA GLU A 353 2.48 28.90 22.32
C GLU A 353 1.43 29.95 21.93
N ALA A 354 0.88 29.83 20.71
CA ALA A 354 -0.15 30.73 20.20
C ALA A 354 -1.43 30.76 21.05
N ASN A 355 -1.72 29.65 21.74
CA ASN A 355 -2.89 29.54 22.61
C ASN A 355 -2.53 29.64 24.12
N GLY A 356 -1.27 29.84 24.48
CA GLY A 356 -0.82 29.84 25.87
C GLY A 356 -1.17 28.55 26.61
N LEU A 357 -1.10 27.40 25.91
CA LEU A 357 -1.49 26.10 26.43
C LEU A 357 -0.25 25.35 26.92
N ASP A 358 -0.27 24.91 28.19
CA ASP A 358 0.78 24.05 28.71
C ASP A 358 0.78 22.71 27.95
N PRO A 359 1.92 22.21 27.46
CA PRO A 359 2.01 20.97 26.70
C PRO A 359 1.37 19.74 27.36
N ARG A 360 1.30 19.67 28.68
CA ARG A 360 0.66 18.58 29.44
C ARG A 360 -0.83 18.41 29.13
N HIS A 361 -1.49 19.45 28.60
CA HIS A 361 -2.91 19.44 28.24
C HIS A 361 -3.16 18.93 26.82
N LEU A 362 -2.10 18.63 26.05
CA LEU A 362 -2.19 18.00 24.74
C LEU A 362 -1.75 16.54 24.82
N LEU A 363 -2.58 15.66 24.28
CA LEU A 363 -2.30 14.24 24.08
C LEU A 363 -2.29 13.97 22.56
N VAL A 364 -1.18 13.50 22.04
CA VAL A 364 -1.03 13.07 20.64
C VAL A 364 -1.40 11.59 20.57
N GLU A 365 -2.40 11.22 19.79
CA GLU A 365 -2.80 9.84 19.54
C GLU A 365 -2.28 9.38 18.19
N ILE A 366 -1.66 8.20 18.16
CA ILE A 366 -1.06 7.61 16.96
C ILE A 366 -1.37 6.13 16.90
N THR A 367 -1.64 5.63 15.72
CA THR A 367 -1.90 4.21 15.50
C THR A 367 -0.63 3.37 15.62
N GLU A 368 -0.77 2.07 15.86
CA GLU A 368 0.32 1.11 15.97
C GLU A 368 1.27 1.11 14.75
N ASN A 369 0.77 1.41 13.56
CA ASN A 369 1.56 1.48 12.32
C ASN A 369 2.72 2.49 12.35
N VAL A 370 2.60 3.58 13.13
CA VAL A 370 3.70 4.56 13.30
C VAL A 370 4.88 3.94 14.05
N PHE A 371 4.61 3.03 14.99
CA PHE A 371 5.64 2.32 15.76
C PHE A 371 6.43 1.29 14.92
N MET A 372 5.81 0.76 13.88
CA MET A 372 6.46 -0.21 12.98
C MET A 372 7.54 0.45 12.14
N ASP A 373 7.52 1.78 12.01
CA ASP A 373 8.55 2.56 11.31
C ASP A 373 9.78 2.77 12.20
N LYS A 374 10.80 1.92 12.00
CA LYS A 374 12.08 1.96 12.74
C LYS A 374 13.01 3.08 12.29
N SER A 375 12.54 4.04 11.53
CA SER A 375 13.42 5.11 11.06
C SER A 375 13.98 5.92 12.24
N PRO A 376 15.26 6.31 12.21
CA PRO A 376 15.85 7.16 13.24
C PRO A 376 15.09 8.49 13.39
N TYR A 377 14.39 8.89 12.35
CA TYR A 377 13.57 10.09 12.32
C TYR A 377 12.35 9.99 13.25
N VAL A 378 11.62 8.86 13.21
CA VAL A 378 10.44 8.62 14.04
C VAL A 378 10.83 8.64 15.52
N LEU A 379 11.91 7.93 15.90
CA LEU A 379 12.43 7.96 17.29
C LEU A 379 12.80 9.38 17.74
N LYS A 380 13.43 10.17 16.87
CA LYS A 380 13.78 11.57 17.17
C LYS A 380 12.53 12.42 17.41
N THR A 381 11.48 12.22 16.62
CA THR A 381 10.19 12.92 16.76
C THR A 381 9.52 12.60 18.10
N PHE A 382 9.50 11.34 18.50
CA PHE A 382 8.97 10.92 19.81
C PHE A 382 9.71 11.58 20.96
N ASN A 383 11.04 11.56 20.93
CA ASN A 383 11.85 12.19 21.99
C ASN A 383 11.65 13.71 22.05
N ALA A 384 11.55 14.37 20.89
CA ALA A 384 11.30 15.80 20.83
C ALA A 384 9.91 16.19 21.37
N LEU A 385 8.89 15.38 21.13
CA LEU A 385 7.56 15.58 21.73
C LEU A 385 7.60 15.40 23.27
N LYS A 386 8.32 14.37 23.74
CA LYS A 386 8.54 14.17 25.17
C LYS A 386 9.26 15.35 25.82
N GLU A 387 10.33 15.82 25.19
CA GLU A 387 11.09 17.00 25.69
C GLU A 387 10.25 18.27 25.69
N LEU A 388 9.31 18.40 24.75
CA LEU A 388 8.33 19.48 24.72
C LEU A 388 7.31 19.37 25.87
N GLY A 389 7.14 18.19 26.48
CA GLY A 389 6.17 17.93 27.54
C GLY A 389 4.79 17.47 27.04
N VAL A 390 4.67 17.16 25.74
CA VAL A 390 3.45 16.63 25.12
C VAL A 390 3.32 15.13 25.45
N ARG A 391 2.12 14.69 25.82
CA ARG A 391 1.84 13.28 26.07
C ARG A 391 1.51 12.55 24.78
N ILE A 392 1.83 11.24 24.73
CA ILE A 392 1.59 10.39 23.56
C ILE A 392 0.79 9.17 24.00
N ALA A 393 -0.27 8.86 23.27
CA ALA A 393 -1.07 7.65 23.40
C ALA A 393 -0.93 6.78 22.16
N LEU A 394 -0.92 5.48 22.37
CA LEU A 394 -0.96 4.50 21.29
C LEU A 394 -2.42 4.08 21.08
N ASP A 395 -2.91 4.29 19.88
CA ASP A 395 -4.28 4.00 19.47
C ASP A 395 -4.40 2.64 18.77
N ASP A 396 -5.62 2.06 18.77
CA ASP A 396 -5.98 0.77 18.18
C ASP A 396 -5.12 -0.41 18.67
N PHE A 397 -4.68 -0.37 19.94
CA PHE A 397 -3.74 -1.36 20.47
C PHE A 397 -4.33 -2.76 20.50
N GLY A 398 -3.60 -3.72 19.88
CA GLY A 398 -3.96 -5.13 19.84
C GLY A 398 -4.58 -5.57 18.52
N THR A 399 -4.89 -4.66 17.60
CA THR A 399 -5.44 -4.99 16.27
C THR A 399 -4.36 -5.37 15.26
N GLY A 400 -3.08 -5.03 15.53
CA GLY A 400 -1.94 -5.27 14.65
C GLY A 400 -0.94 -6.30 15.19
N TYR A 401 0.23 -6.38 14.55
CA TYR A 401 1.37 -7.18 15.00
C TYR A 401 2.13 -6.46 16.12
N SER A 402 1.49 -6.31 17.29
CA SER A 402 2.12 -5.67 18.45
C SER A 402 3.38 -6.41 18.87
N SER A 403 4.54 -5.93 18.45
CA SER A 403 5.79 -6.37 19.04
C SER A 403 5.99 -5.64 20.37
N LEU A 404 5.53 -6.23 21.47
CA LEU A 404 5.70 -5.75 22.85
C LEU A 404 7.13 -5.26 23.16
N GLY A 405 8.12 -5.79 22.43
CA GLY A 405 9.52 -5.38 22.55
C GLY A 405 9.75 -3.90 22.22
N TYR A 406 8.92 -3.30 21.39
CA TYR A 406 9.11 -1.90 20.96
C TYR A 406 8.49 -0.89 21.92
N LEU A 407 7.41 -1.26 22.61
CA LEU A 407 6.73 -0.36 23.53
C LEU A 407 7.69 0.14 24.65
N LYS A 408 8.70 -0.66 24.97
CA LYS A 408 9.77 -0.32 25.94
C LYS A 408 10.66 0.84 25.50
N ASP A 409 10.88 0.98 24.18
CA ASP A 409 11.87 1.91 23.62
C ASP A 409 11.27 3.28 23.29
N PHE A 410 9.93 3.39 23.28
CA PHE A 410 9.23 4.63 22.94
C PHE A 410 8.64 5.31 24.19
N PRO A 411 8.71 6.63 24.29
CA PRO A 411 8.18 7.39 25.42
C PRO A 411 6.67 7.59 25.32
N VAL A 412 5.91 6.50 25.42
CA VAL A 412 4.44 6.51 25.41
C VAL A 412 3.93 6.69 26.83
N HIS A 413 2.79 7.35 27.00
CA HIS A 413 2.15 7.63 28.28
C HIS A 413 0.91 6.77 28.53
N SER A 414 0.22 6.37 27.48
CA SER A 414 -0.99 5.55 27.57
C SER A 414 -1.21 4.69 26.33
N VAL A 415 -2.03 3.66 26.51
CA VAL A 415 -2.53 2.82 25.42
C VAL A 415 -4.06 2.87 25.38
N LYS A 416 -4.64 2.84 24.19
CA LYS A 416 -6.10 2.77 23.98
C LYS A 416 -6.43 1.37 23.50
N ILE A 417 -7.35 0.71 24.18
CA ILE A 417 -7.84 -0.62 23.79
C ILE A 417 -8.96 -0.41 22.78
N ASP A 418 -8.79 -0.98 21.58
CA ASP A 418 -9.75 -0.84 20.51
C ASP A 418 -11.14 -1.41 20.90
N ARG A 419 -12.17 -0.75 20.40
CA ARG A 419 -13.57 -1.10 20.66
C ARG A 419 -13.94 -2.53 20.29
N SER A 420 -13.24 -3.15 19.33
CA SER A 420 -13.53 -4.52 18.90
C SER A 420 -13.35 -5.53 20.03
N PHE A 421 -12.41 -5.29 20.94
CA PHE A 421 -12.17 -6.14 22.11
C PHE A 421 -13.09 -5.83 23.27
N VAL A 422 -13.59 -4.59 23.36
CA VAL A 422 -14.49 -4.14 24.43
C VAL A 422 -15.93 -4.54 24.15
N LYS A 423 -16.33 -4.56 22.87
CA LYS A 423 -17.70 -4.84 22.44
C LYS A 423 -18.23 -6.17 22.97
N ASP A 424 -17.44 -7.22 22.85
CA ASP A 424 -17.86 -8.59 23.21
C ASP A 424 -17.24 -9.09 24.53
N ILE A 425 -16.65 -8.20 25.34
CA ILE A 425 -15.95 -8.53 26.60
C ILE A 425 -16.84 -9.27 27.62
N GLU A 426 -18.17 -9.07 27.57
CA GLU A 426 -19.15 -9.73 28.46
C GLU A 426 -19.39 -11.18 28.05
N SER A 427 -19.31 -11.50 26.76
CA SER A 427 -19.76 -12.76 26.17
C SER A 427 -18.62 -13.64 25.63
N ASP A 428 -17.50 -13.04 25.23
CA ASP A 428 -16.32 -13.77 24.75
C ASP A 428 -15.21 -13.82 25.81
N ALA A 429 -14.94 -15.04 26.28
CA ALA A 429 -13.87 -15.28 27.26
C ALA A 429 -12.46 -14.97 26.71
N ARG A 430 -12.26 -14.99 25.39
CA ARG A 430 -10.97 -14.68 24.75
C ARG A 430 -10.73 -13.17 24.76
N ASP A 431 -11.75 -12.38 24.42
CA ASP A 431 -11.67 -10.92 24.46
C ASP A 431 -11.44 -10.43 25.89
N ASN A 432 -12.15 -11.00 26.86
CA ASN A 432 -11.93 -10.71 28.28
C ASN A 432 -10.49 -11.02 28.72
N ALA A 433 -9.95 -12.20 28.36
CA ALA A 433 -8.57 -12.58 28.68
C ALA A 433 -7.54 -11.67 27.98
N LEU A 434 -7.83 -11.25 26.75
CA LEU A 434 -6.97 -10.34 26.00
C LEU A 434 -6.95 -8.94 26.65
N VAL A 435 -8.11 -8.37 26.90
CA VAL A 435 -8.23 -7.05 27.56
C VAL A 435 -7.53 -7.06 28.92
N ARG A 436 -7.74 -8.09 29.74
CA ARG A 436 -7.04 -8.28 31.02
C ARG A 436 -5.52 -8.30 30.84
N SER A 437 -5.04 -9.00 29.82
CA SER A 437 -3.61 -9.10 29.53
C SER A 437 -3.02 -7.75 29.11
N ILE A 438 -3.74 -6.99 28.26
CA ILE A 438 -3.33 -5.64 27.82
C ILE A 438 -3.26 -4.69 29.03
N ILE A 439 -4.28 -4.66 29.87
CA ILE A 439 -4.34 -3.78 31.05
C ILE A 439 -3.18 -4.12 32.00
N SER A 440 -3.02 -5.40 32.34
CA SER A 440 -1.94 -5.85 33.23
C SER A 440 -0.56 -5.49 32.71
N MET A 441 -0.32 -5.70 31.42
CA MET A 441 0.93 -5.35 30.75
C MET A 441 1.17 -3.83 30.80
N ALA A 442 0.18 -3.02 30.42
CA ALA A 442 0.30 -1.56 30.38
C ALA A 442 0.61 -1.01 31.80
N HIS A 443 -0.09 -1.48 32.83
CA HIS A 443 0.15 -1.07 34.22
C HIS A 443 1.55 -1.48 34.69
N ASN A 444 2.02 -2.69 34.36
CA ASN A 444 3.39 -3.13 34.67
C ASN A 444 4.48 -2.27 34.00
N MET A 445 4.14 -1.62 32.89
CA MET A 445 5.03 -0.68 32.18
C MET A 445 4.84 0.78 32.64
N GLY A 446 3.95 1.04 33.61
CA GLY A 446 3.65 2.39 34.10
C GLY A 446 2.82 3.23 33.11
N LEU A 447 2.09 2.58 32.18
CA LEU A 447 1.25 3.24 31.18
C LEU A 447 -0.20 3.31 31.69
N ALA A 448 -0.88 4.42 31.42
CA ALA A 448 -2.32 4.53 31.61
C ALA A 448 -3.05 3.75 30.49
N VAL A 449 -4.28 3.32 30.78
CA VAL A 449 -5.12 2.58 29.82
C VAL A 449 -6.42 3.33 29.59
N THR A 450 -6.84 3.44 28.34
CA THR A 450 -8.17 3.93 27.94
C THR A 450 -8.88 2.81 27.17
N ALA A 451 -10.09 2.42 27.60
CA ALA A 451 -10.92 1.48 26.85
C ALA A 451 -11.92 2.25 25.99
N GLU A 452 -12.01 1.86 24.72
CA GLU A 452 -12.94 2.47 23.76
C GLU A 452 -14.21 1.64 23.58
N GLY A 453 -15.30 2.29 23.19
CA GLY A 453 -16.54 1.61 22.84
C GLY A 453 -17.25 0.99 24.05
N VAL A 454 -17.08 1.54 25.24
CA VAL A 454 -17.83 1.13 26.43
C VAL A 454 -19.28 1.64 26.31
N GLU A 455 -20.21 0.73 26.05
CA GLU A 455 -21.62 1.06 25.80
C GLU A 455 -22.55 0.62 26.93
N THR A 456 -22.12 -0.34 27.74
CA THR A 456 -22.96 -0.90 28.83
C THR A 456 -22.34 -0.70 30.21
N ALA A 457 -23.20 -0.72 31.26
CA ALA A 457 -22.74 -0.69 32.63
C ALA A 457 -21.92 -1.95 32.99
N VAL A 458 -22.25 -3.09 32.41
CA VAL A 458 -21.54 -4.35 32.65
C VAL A 458 -20.12 -4.29 32.10
N GLN A 459 -19.93 -3.77 30.87
CA GLN A 459 -18.60 -3.54 30.30
C GLN A 459 -17.75 -2.63 31.19
N ARG A 460 -18.34 -1.51 31.65
CA ARG A 460 -17.66 -0.57 32.55
C ARG A 460 -17.23 -1.28 33.86
N ASP A 461 -18.11 -2.03 34.47
CA ASP A 461 -17.86 -2.68 35.76
C ASP A 461 -16.79 -3.77 35.61
N LEU A 462 -16.82 -4.54 34.52
CA LEU A 462 -15.77 -5.50 34.18
C LEU A 462 -14.40 -4.82 34.01
N LEU A 463 -14.36 -3.69 33.32
CA LEU A 463 -13.12 -2.93 33.10
C LEU A 463 -12.58 -2.30 34.37
N ASN A 464 -13.47 -1.95 35.33
CA ASN A 464 -13.06 -1.45 36.66
C ASN A 464 -12.44 -2.54 37.54
N ASP A 465 -12.85 -3.80 37.36
CA ASP A 465 -12.33 -4.95 38.10
C ASP A 465 -10.96 -5.44 37.57
N LEU A 466 -10.50 -4.90 36.43
CA LEU A 466 -9.24 -5.26 35.78
C LEU A 466 -8.13 -4.29 36.10
#